data_ca8c6e7b93db4288ace88bebd5c0c632
#
_entry.id   ca8c6e7b93db4288ace88bebd5c0c632
#
_cell.length_a   1.000
_cell.length_b   1.000
_cell.length_c   1.000
_cell.angle_alpha   90.00
_cell.angle_beta   90.00
_cell.angle_gamma   90.00
#
_symmetry.space_group_name_H-M   'P 1'
#
loop_
_entity.id
_entity.type
_entity.pdbx_description
1 polymer ?
#
loop_
_entity_poly.entity_id
_entity_poly.type
_entity_poly.pdbx_seq_one_letter_code
_entity_poly.pdbx_strand_id
1 'polypeptide(L)'
;MVIRYQHTQLGTLMLVTLVSGAIFFAATAYTLPSPGRWGLLAGALLLVVVAWLFSSLTVSVSESELQWRFGPGLLRFRMALVDIVGVSVVRNSVLNGFGIRMRPGFRLYNVSGLDAVELRLRNGDVRRIGTDDARGLAAALRRQ
;
A
#
# COMPACT_ATOMS: atom_id res chain seq x y z
N MET A 1 14.19 13.22 -15.52
CA MET A 1 13.37 13.38 -14.31
C MET A 1 14.26 13.13 -13.10
N VAL A 2 14.55 14.15 -12.32
CA VAL A 2 15.42 14.02 -11.14
C VAL A 2 14.58 13.55 -9.96
N ILE A 3 14.92 12.40 -9.40
CA ILE A 3 14.27 11.85 -8.19
C ILE A 3 14.99 12.47 -6.98
N ARG A 4 14.26 13.20 -6.14
CA ARG A 4 14.78 13.85 -4.92
C ARG A 4 14.67 12.94 -3.68
N TYR A 5 13.71 12.02 -3.70
CA TYR A 5 13.46 11.08 -2.62
C TYR A 5 12.87 9.80 -3.20
N GLN A 6 13.34 8.68 -2.68
CA GLN A 6 12.75 7.38 -2.97
C GLN A 6 12.90 6.49 -1.74
N HIS A 7 11.80 5.86 -1.36
CA HIS A 7 11.78 4.91 -0.25
C HIS A 7 10.87 3.74 -0.56
N THR A 8 11.26 2.54 -0.14
CA THR A 8 10.48 1.31 -0.32
C THR A 8 10.23 0.67 1.04
N GLN A 9 8.99 0.58 1.43
CA GLN A 9 8.54 -0.16 2.59
C GLN A 9 8.14 -1.57 2.19
N LEU A 10 8.61 -2.59 2.89
CA LEU A 10 8.14 -3.97 2.72
C LEU A 10 6.76 -4.14 3.37
N GLY A 11 5.88 -4.83 2.67
CA GLY A 11 4.54 -5.17 3.14
C GLY A 11 4.53 -6.37 4.09
N THR A 12 5.39 -6.37 5.11
CA THR A 12 5.62 -7.51 6.00
C THR A 12 4.32 -8.05 6.59
N LEU A 13 3.45 -7.16 7.08
CA LEU A 13 2.17 -7.58 7.67
C LEU A 13 1.26 -8.23 6.61
N MET A 14 1.14 -7.62 5.44
CA MET A 14 0.36 -8.17 4.33
C MET A 14 0.92 -9.51 3.87
N LEU A 15 2.24 -9.62 3.72
CA LEU A 15 2.90 -10.87 3.34
C LEU A 15 2.65 -11.97 4.35
N VAL A 16 2.93 -11.74 5.64
CA VAL A 16 2.74 -12.75 6.69
C VAL A 16 1.29 -13.22 6.74
N THR A 17 0.33 -12.30 6.75
CA THR A 17 -1.10 -12.65 6.86
C THR A 17 -1.59 -13.44 5.64
N LEU A 18 -1.27 -12.97 4.44
CA LEU A 18 -1.78 -13.60 3.21
C LEU A 18 -1.09 -14.93 2.92
N VAL A 19 0.22 -15.04 3.15
CA VAL A 19 0.97 -16.29 2.96
C VAL A 19 0.53 -17.33 3.99
N SER A 20 0.34 -16.96 5.25
CA SER A 20 -0.19 -17.87 6.28
C SER A 20 -1.59 -18.37 5.92
N GLY A 21 -2.47 -17.49 5.41
CA GLY A 21 -3.78 -17.88 4.91
C GLY A 21 -3.70 -18.82 3.71
N ALA A 22 -2.79 -18.59 2.77
CA ALA A 22 -2.58 -19.46 1.62
C ALA A 22 -2.11 -20.85 2.05
N ILE A 23 -1.17 -20.94 3.00
CA ILE A 23 -0.70 -22.20 3.58
C ILE A 23 -1.86 -22.93 4.26
N PHE A 24 -2.66 -22.23 5.06
CA PHE A 24 -3.83 -22.81 5.71
C PHE A 24 -4.84 -23.38 4.71
N PHE A 25 -5.16 -22.64 3.65
CA PHE A 25 -6.06 -23.10 2.58
C PHE A 25 -5.49 -24.32 1.86
N ALA A 26 -4.21 -24.29 1.51
CA ALA A 26 -3.55 -25.43 0.86
C ALA A 26 -3.54 -26.68 1.75
N ALA A 27 -3.20 -26.54 3.05
CA ALA A 27 -3.20 -27.64 4.01
C ALA A 27 -4.61 -28.24 4.17
N THR A 28 -5.64 -27.40 4.30
CA THR A 28 -7.03 -27.85 4.42
C THR A 28 -7.50 -28.55 3.14
N ALA A 29 -7.03 -28.14 1.97
CA ALA A 29 -7.37 -28.78 0.70
C ALA A 29 -6.98 -30.25 0.65
N TYR A 30 -5.92 -30.67 1.34
CA TYR A 30 -5.51 -32.08 1.40
C TYR A 30 -6.52 -32.95 2.17
N THR A 31 -7.30 -32.40 3.07
CA THR A 31 -8.27 -33.13 3.89
C THR A 31 -9.64 -33.26 3.22
N LEU A 32 -9.90 -32.50 2.14
CA LEU A 32 -11.19 -32.48 1.47
C LEU A 32 -11.21 -33.31 0.19
N PRO A 33 -12.33 -33.98 -0.10
CA PRO A 33 -12.56 -34.59 -1.40
C PRO A 33 -12.80 -33.53 -2.48
N SER A 34 -12.61 -33.93 -3.73
CA SER A 34 -13.06 -33.15 -4.89
C SER A 34 -14.60 -33.02 -4.86
N PRO A 35 -15.23 -31.85 -5.19
CA PRO A 35 -14.61 -30.67 -5.80
C PRO A 35 -14.10 -29.62 -4.80
N GLY A 36 -14.39 -29.70 -3.50
CA GLY A 36 -14.04 -28.69 -2.50
C GLY A 36 -12.53 -28.35 -2.43
N ARG A 37 -11.69 -29.35 -2.66
CA ARG A 37 -10.23 -29.20 -2.76
C ARG A 37 -9.82 -28.11 -3.74
N TRP A 38 -10.40 -28.11 -4.92
CA TRP A 38 -10.02 -27.16 -5.98
C TRP A 38 -10.40 -25.72 -5.64
N GLY A 39 -11.53 -25.52 -4.94
CA GLY A 39 -11.92 -24.21 -4.46
C GLY A 39 -10.90 -23.64 -3.46
N LEU A 40 -10.42 -24.45 -2.52
CA LEU A 40 -9.39 -24.01 -1.56
C LEU A 40 -8.04 -23.76 -2.22
N LEU A 41 -7.63 -24.58 -3.18
CA LEU A 41 -6.38 -24.36 -3.92
C LEU A 41 -6.45 -23.09 -4.76
N ALA A 42 -7.57 -22.80 -5.40
CA ALA A 42 -7.80 -21.54 -6.11
C ALA A 42 -7.74 -20.33 -5.16
N GLY A 43 -8.35 -20.46 -3.97
CA GLY A 43 -8.27 -19.44 -2.91
C GLY A 43 -6.83 -19.24 -2.42
N ALA A 44 -6.06 -20.30 -2.19
CA ALA A 44 -4.65 -20.20 -1.82
C ALA A 44 -3.83 -19.48 -2.89
N LEU A 45 -4.02 -19.84 -4.16
CA LEU A 45 -3.36 -19.16 -5.27
C LEU A 45 -3.71 -17.67 -5.33
N LEU A 46 -4.98 -17.32 -5.14
CA LEU A 46 -5.42 -15.92 -5.09
C LEU A 46 -4.72 -15.15 -3.97
N LEU A 47 -4.61 -15.73 -2.76
CA LEU A 47 -3.91 -15.10 -1.65
C LEU A 47 -2.41 -14.86 -1.96
N VAL A 48 -1.76 -15.82 -2.62
CA VAL A 48 -0.36 -15.66 -3.07
C VAL A 48 -0.22 -14.53 -4.09
N VAL A 49 -1.12 -14.44 -5.05
CA VAL A 49 -1.12 -13.36 -6.05
C VAL A 49 -1.31 -11.99 -5.37
N VAL A 50 -2.25 -11.89 -4.44
CA VAL A 50 -2.48 -10.64 -3.69
C VAL A 50 -1.26 -10.30 -2.82
N ALA A 51 -0.65 -11.29 -2.14
CA ALA A 51 0.58 -11.09 -1.38
C ALA A 51 1.72 -10.54 -2.25
N TRP A 52 1.88 -11.06 -3.45
CA TRP A 52 2.87 -10.59 -4.42
C TRP A 52 2.59 -9.14 -4.87
N LEU A 53 1.33 -8.81 -5.19
CA LEU A 53 0.92 -7.46 -5.59
C LEU A 53 1.17 -6.42 -4.49
N PHE A 54 0.98 -6.78 -3.23
CA PHE A 54 1.13 -5.90 -2.07
C PHE A 54 2.40 -6.18 -1.26
N SER A 55 3.39 -6.84 -1.86
CA SER A 55 4.66 -7.19 -1.20
C SER A 55 5.46 -5.99 -0.73
N SER A 56 5.30 -4.84 -1.36
CA SER A 56 5.98 -3.59 -1.00
C SER A 56 5.20 -2.36 -1.47
N LEU A 57 5.55 -1.20 -0.92
CA LEU A 57 5.10 0.11 -1.37
C LEU A 57 6.33 1.00 -1.57
N THR A 58 6.60 1.34 -2.82
CA THR A 58 7.67 2.28 -3.18
C THR A 58 7.08 3.64 -3.45
N VAL A 59 7.59 4.65 -2.76
CA VAL A 59 7.21 6.06 -2.92
C VAL A 59 8.40 6.83 -3.45
N SER A 60 8.20 7.66 -4.46
CA SER A 60 9.23 8.52 -5.04
C SER A 60 8.70 9.93 -5.26
N VAL A 61 9.53 10.92 -4.92
CA VAL A 61 9.26 12.34 -5.13
C VAL A 61 10.27 12.88 -6.13
N SER A 62 9.77 13.43 -7.21
CA SER A 62 10.57 14.15 -8.21
C SER A 62 10.40 15.67 -8.03
N GLU A 63 10.87 16.44 -8.99
CA GLU A 63 10.71 17.92 -8.98
C GLU A 63 9.28 18.40 -9.17
N SER A 64 8.43 17.59 -9.83
CA SER A 64 7.06 17.99 -10.19
C SER A 64 5.99 17.02 -9.74
N GLU A 65 6.36 15.75 -9.43
CA GLU A 65 5.42 14.68 -9.20
C GLU A 65 5.77 13.84 -7.97
N LEU A 66 4.73 13.40 -7.26
CA LEU A 66 4.76 12.31 -6.30
C LEU A 66 4.23 11.06 -6.98
N GLN A 67 4.98 9.97 -6.92
CA GLN A 67 4.60 8.68 -7.46
C GLN A 67 4.67 7.60 -6.38
N TRP A 68 3.73 6.66 -6.42
CA TRP A 68 3.82 5.45 -5.59
C TRP A 68 3.33 4.23 -6.35
N ARG A 69 3.96 3.10 -6.03
CA ARG A 69 3.67 1.81 -6.67
C ARG A 69 3.70 0.68 -5.67
N PHE A 70 2.85 -0.30 -5.89
CA PHE A 70 2.79 -1.53 -5.08
C PHE A 70 3.56 -2.67 -5.75
N GLY A 71 4.28 -3.44 -4.95
CA GLY A 71 4.98 -4.66 -5.34
C GLY A 71 5.74 -4.54 -6.66
N PRO A 72 5.43 -5.40 -7.65
CA PRO A 72 6.11 -5.40 -8.95
C PRO A 72 5.81 -4.15 -9.79
N GLY A 73 4.90 -3.27 -9.32
CA GLY A 73 4.57 -2.02 -9.98
C GLY A 73 3.42 -2.11 -11.00
N LEU A 74 2.57 -3.11 -10.90
CA LEU A 74 1.32 -3.16 -11.69
C LEU A 74 0.32 -2.09 -11.23
N LEU A 75 0.25 -1.85 -9.92
CA LEU A 75 -0.54 -0.79 -9.32
C LEU A 75 0.35 0.43 -9.11
N ARG A 76 0.24 1.41 -10.00
CA ARG A 76 1.01 2.66 -9.98
C ARG A 76 0.07 3.84 -9.92
N PHE A 77 0.45 4.81 -9.11
CA PHE A 77 -0.28 6.06 -8.93
C PHE A 77 0.70 7.22 -9.03
N ARG A 78 0.20 8.34 -9.47
CA ARG A 78 0.98 9.60 -9.57
C ARG A 78 0.10 10.79 -9.28
N MET A 79 0.72 11.87 -8.84
CA MET A 79 0.06 13.12 -8.52
C MET A 79 1.06 14.26 -8.73
N ALA A 80 0.59 15.37 -9.28
CA ALA A 80 1.39 16.57 -9.37
C ALA A 80 1.59 17.18 -7.98
N LEU A 81 2.81 17.64 -7.67
CA LEU A 81 3.11 18.27 -6.38
C LEU A 81 2.32 19.57 -6.19
N VAL A 82 2.03 20.29 -7.26
CA VAL A 82 1.24 21.54 -7.23
C VAL A 82 -0.19 21.34 -6.70
N ASP A 83 -0.72 20.12 -6.73
CA ASP A 83 -2.04 19.81 -6.20
C ASP A 83 -2.05 19.62 -4.68
N ILE A 84 -0.87 19.51 -4.06
CA ILE A 84 -0.71 19.28 -2.63
C ILE A 84 -0.63 20.65 -1.92
N VAL A 85 -1.61 20.94 -1.07
CA VAL A 85 -1.67 22.20 -0.30
C VAL A 85 -1.31 22.01 1.17
N GLY A 86 -1.20 20.77 1.65
CA GLY A 86 -0.80 20.48 3.02
C GLY A 86 -0.19 19.11 3.17
N VAL A 87 0.86 19.01 4.01
CA VAL A 87 1.58 17.76 4.29
C VAL A 87 1.72 17.60 5.79
N SER A 88 1.23 16.50 6.35
CA SER A 88 1.36 16.18 7.77
C SER A 88 1.71 14.71 8.00
N VAL A 89 2.54 14.46 9.00
CA VAL A 89 2.81 13.11 9.50
C VAL A 89 1.66 12.70 10.39
N VAL A 90 1.07 11.54 10.12
CA VAL A 90 -0.07 11.02 10.87
C VAL A 90 0.15 9.55 11.21
N ARG A 91 -0.61 9.05 12.19
CA ARG A 91 -0.66 7.64 12.51
C ARG A 91 -2.05 7.11 12.18
N ASN A 92 -2.11 6.07 11.36
CA ASN A 92 -3.35 5.41 11.01
C ASN A 92 -3.89 4.59 12.19
N SER A 93 -5.21 4.44 12.25
CA SER A 93 -5.83 3.42 13.10
C SER A 93 -5.74 2.05 12.43
N VAL A 94 -5.62 0.99 13.23
CA VAL A 94 -5.72 -0.40 12.77
C VAL A 94 -7.05 -0.64 12.04
N LEU A 95 -8.11 0.06 12.45
CA LEU A 95 -9.45 -0.02 11.84
C LEU A 95 -9.49 0.51 10.40
N ASN A 96 -8.54 1.36 10.00
CA ASN A 96 -8.42 1.81 8.61
C ASN A 96 -7.94 0.69 7.68
N GLY A 97 -7.35 -0.37 8.24
CA GLY A 97 -6.89 -1.55 7.49
C GLY A 97 -5.66 -1.30 6.64
N PHE A 98 -5.34 -2.29 5.83
CA PHE A 98 -4.20 -2.30 4.91
C PHE A 98 -4.66 -2.41 3.46
N GLY A 99 -3.75 -2.19 2.52
CA GLY A 99 -4.04 -2.15 1.08
C GLY A 99 -4.50 -0.77 0.63
N ILE A 100 -5.39 -0.76 -0.34
CA ILE A 100 -5.98 0.46 -0.92
C ILE A 100 -7.38 0.64 -0.35
N ARG A 101 -7.63 1.77 0.30
CA ARG A 101 -8.94 2.14 0.83
C ARG A 101 -9.43 3.41 0.17
N MET A 102 -10.65 3.37 -0.36
CA MET A 102 -11.28 4.50 -1.03
C MET A 102 -12.60 4.82 -0.35
N ARG A 103 -12.76 6.10 0.04
CA ARG A 103 -14.01 6.69 0.53
C ARG A 103 -14.20 8.03 -0.17
N PRO A 104 -15.41 8.59 -0.24
CA PRO A 104 -15.61 9.95 -0.76
C PRO A 104 -14.66 10.94 -0.09
N GLY A 105 -13.84 11.65 -0.88
CA GLY A 105 -12.86 12.64 -0.39
C GLY A 105 -11.66 12.07 0.37
N PHE A 106 -11.51 10.74 0.50
CA PHE A 106 -10.41 10.13 1.25
C PHE A 106 -9.88 8.87 0.56
N ARG A 107 -8.55 8.76 0.44
CA ARG A 107 -7.88 7.56 -0.04
C ARG A 107 -6.67 7.22 0.82
N LEU A 108 -6.53 5.95 1.16
CA LEU A 108 -5.40 5.40 1.91
C LEU A 108 -4.68 4.35 1.07
N TYR A 109 -3.37 4.41 1.06
CA TYR A 109 -2.47 3.44 0.43
C TYR A 109 -1.48 2.95 1.48
N ASN A 110 -1.56 1.69 1.89
CA ASN A 110 -0.72 1.14 2.95
C ASN A 110 -0.44 -0.36 2.73
N VAL A 111 0.74 -0.84 3.08
CA VAL A 111 1.11 -2.26 3.03
C VAL A 111 1.49 -2.81 4.39
N SER A 112 1.99 -1.97 5.31
CA SER A 112 2.43 -2.38 6.64
C SER A 112 2.55 -1.16 7.56
N GLY A 113 2.46 -1.40 8.88
CA GLY A 113 2.62 -0.34 9.88
C GLY A 113 1.44 0.64 9.94
N LEU A 114 1.55 1.60 10.83
CA LEU A 114 0.52 2.61 11.10
C LEU A 114 0.96 4.03 10.74
N ASP A 115 2.26 4.25 10.54
CA ASP A 115 2.78 5.57 10.20
C ASP A 115 2.47 5.90 8.74
N ALA A 116 2.10 7.15 8.49
CA ALA A 116 1.72 7.62 7.18
C ALA A 116 1.96 9.13 7.02
N VAL A 117 2.00 9.57 5.78
CA VAL A 117 1.93 10.97 5.42
C VAL A 117 0.55 11.29 4.86
N GLU A 118 -0.12 12.26 5.45
CA GLU A 118 -1.39 12.79 4.98
C GLU A 118 -1.15 13.99 4.08
N LEU A 119 -1.75 13.95 2.92
CA LEU A 119 -1.73 14.97 1.89
C LEU A 119 -3.12 15.59 1.78
N ARG A 120 -3.22 16.91 1.98
CA ARG A 120 -4.42 17.67 1.61
C ARG A 120 -4.27 18.20 0.21
N LEU A 121 -5.27 17.95 -0.60
CA LEU A 121 -5.28 18.40 -1.99
C LEU A 121 -6.06 19.70 -2.15
N ARG A 122 -5.73 20.40 -3.21
CA ARG A 122 -6.39 21.68 -3.57
C ARG A 122 -7.91 21.56 -3.75
N ASN A 123 -8.39 20.38 -4.18
CA ASN A 123 -9.82 20.07 -4.33
C ASN A 123 -10.53 19.69 -3.03
N GLY A 124 -9.81 19.71 -1.89
CA GLY A 124 -10.33 19.31 -0.57
C GLY A 124 -10.18 17.82 -0.25
N ASP A 125 -9.78 16.99 -1.18
CA ASP A 125 -9.54 15.56 -0.94
C ASP A 125 -8.34 15.36 -0.02
N VAL A 126 -8.38 14.23 0.70
CA VAL A 126 -7.29 13.78 1.55
C VAL A 126 -6.74 12.46 1.02
N ARG A 127 -5.42 12.37 0.92
CA ARG A 127 -4.72 11.12 0.62
C ARG A 127 -3.72 10.79 1.70
N ARG A 128 -3.68 9.53 2.11
CA ARG A 128 -2.68 9.02 3.05
C ARG A 128 -1.83 7.96 2.37
N ILE A 129 -0.53 8.09 2.51
CA ILE A 129 0.45 7.13 2.03
C ILE A 129 1.17 6.56 3.24
N GLY A 130 0.99 5.25 3.49
CA GLY A 130 1.70 4.52 4.53
C GLY A 130 3.17 4.42 4.21
N THR A 131 4.01 4.64 5.21
CA THR A 131 5.46 4.54 5.06
C THR A 131 6.10 4.43 6.44
N ASP A 132 7.18 3.66 6.54
CA ASP A 132 8.03 3.59 7.74
C ASP A 132 9.03 4.75 7.83
N ASP A 133 9.15 5.59 6.78
CA ASP A 133 9.90 6.84 6.76
C ASP A 133 9.00 8.06 6.53
N ALA A 134 7.99 8.24 7.39
CA ALA A 134 7.03 9.34 7.26
C ALA A 134 7.68 10.73 7.37
N ARG A 135 8.73 10.87 8.18
CA ARG A 135 9.45 12.15 8.33
C ARG A 135 10.26 12.50 7.08
N GLY A 136 10.97 11.53 6.50
CA GLY A 136 11.74 11.73 5.27
C GLY A 136 10.83 12.07 4.09
N LEU A 137 9.72 11.35 3.92
CA LEU A 137 8.74 11.64 2.88
C LEU A 137 8.10 13.04 3.07
N ALA A 138 7.69 13.38 4.29
CA ALA A 138 7.11 14.70 4.56
C ALA A 138 8.10 15.83 4.33
N ALA A 139 9.38 15.66 4.70
CA ALA A 139 10.43 16.62 4.44
C ALA A 139 10.69 16.83 2.95
N ALA A 140 10.70 15.74 2.16
CA ALA A 140 10.86 15.78 0.70
C ALA A 140 9.71 16.53 0.01
N LEU A 141 8.49 16.39 0.53
CA LEU A 141 7.29 17.05 0.00
C LEU A 141 7.15 18.54 0.42
N ARG A 142 7.78 18.95 1.54
CA ARG A 142 7.76 20.35 2.01
C ARG A 142 8.84 21.23 1.38
N ARG A 143 9.83 20.63 0.72
CA ARG A 143 10.92 21.36 0.04
C ARG A 143 10.54 21.82 -1.38
N GLN A 144 9.29 22.16 -1.59
CA GLN A 144 8.76 22.72 -2.85
C GLN A 144 9.04 24.20 -2.95
#